data_81c3bd56618f86ec43699ecf30eaa173
#
_entry.id   81c3bd56618f86ec43699ecf30eaa173
#
_cell.length_a   1.000
_cell.length_b   1.000
_cell.length_c   1.000
_cell.angle_alpha   90.00
_cell.angle_beta   90.00
_cell.angle_gamma   90.00
#
_symmetry.space_group_name_H-M   'P 1'
#
loop_
_entity.id
_entity.type
_entity.pdbx_description
1 polymer ?
#
loop_
_entity_poly.entity_id
_entity_poly.type
_entity_poly.pdbx_seq_one_letter_code
_entity_poly.pdbx_strand_id
1 'polypeptide(L)'
;MTGLRVSDVMNWPVVTAAPGTPFKELVDLLVANGISAAPVTDGSGRPVGVVSERELLARYDRRAEGPRPGLFASSRRRRGWARARGRRAVDVMCTPVRTVRQDEPLADAARWMVEANLRRLFVVDGSGTLTGVLARRDVLAVFLRPDAEIKEMVERRVLRQALWADPARTAVRVDDGVVTLTGIADSPGEVLRAERLTEVLPGVVGVRNQLRCAGDRHEAGARL
;
A
#
# COMPACT_ATOMS: atom_id res chain seq x y z
N MET A 1 -14.56 -7.30 -10.89
CA MET A 1 -14.04 -5.91 -10.97
C MET A 1 -12.74 -5.88 -10.20
N THR A 2 -11.65 -5.52 -10.84
CA THR A 2 -10.32 -5.53 -10.22
C THR A 2 -10.18 -4.25 -9.40
N GLY A 3 -9.96 -4.38 -8.09
CA GLY A 3 -9.60 -3.26 -7.22
C GLY A 3 -8.28 -2.61 -7.67
N LEU A 4 -7.81 -1.58 -6.95
CA LEU A 4 -6.51 -0.97 -7.20
C LEU A 4 -5.39 -2.01 -7.11
N ARG A 5 -4.42 -1.89 -8.01
CA ARG A 5 -3.16 -2.63 -7.97
C ARG A 5 -2.07 -1.79 -7.32
N VAL A 6 -1.01 -2.42 -6.91
CA VAL A 6 0.19 -1.75 -6.37
C VAL A 6 0.74 -0.73 -7.37
N SER A 7 0.77 -1.07 -8.67
CA SER A 7 1.20 -0.17 -9.76
C SER A 7 0.41 1.13 -9.86
N ASP A 8 -0.86 1.14 -9.40
CA ASP A 8 -1.72 2.33 -9.51
C ASP A 8 -1.41 3.38 -8.45
N VAL A 9 -0.62 3.01 -7.41
CA VAL A 9 -0.40 3.83 -6.20
C VAL A 9 1.09 3.99 -5.87
N MET A 10 1.97 3.10 -6.39
CA MET A 10 3.40 3.14 -6.14
C MET A 10 4.04 4.44 -6.67
N ASN A 11 5.13 4.86 -6.03
CA ASN A 11 5.97 5.96 -6.51
C ASN A 11 7.11 5.43 -7.39
N TRP A 12 7.41 6.15 -8.45
CA TRP A 12 8.51 5.93 -9.39
C TRP A 12 8.97 7.26 -10.01
N PRO A 13 10.21 7.41 -10.46
CA PRO A 13 11.31 6.45 -10.34
C PRO A 13 11.80 6.29 -8.89
N VAL A 14 12.48 5.17 -8.60
CA VAL A 14 13.03 4.88 -7.28
C VAL A 14 14.50 5.28 -7.24
N VAL A 15 14.87 6.05 -6.23
CA VAL A 15 16.28 6.36 -5.93
C VAL A 15 16.93 5.12 -5.35
N THR A 16 18.01 4.62 -5.99
CA THR A 16 18.69 3.37 -5.63
C THR A 16 20.16 3.60 -5.31
N ALA A 17 20.75 2.68 -4.57
CA ALA A 17 22.19 2.60 -4.36
C ALA A 17 22.76 1.30 -4.94
N ALA A 18 24.02 1.28 -5.34
CA ALA A 18 24.75 0.06 -5.67
C ALA A 18 25.38 -0.57 -4.42
N PRO A 19 25.67 -1.88 -4.38
CA PRO A 19 26.36 -2.53 -3.25
C PRO A 19 27.67 -1.87 -2.86
N GLY A 20 28.39 -1.32 -3.83
CA GLY A 20 29.65 -0.62 -3.64
C GLY A 20 29.55 0.84 -3.21
N THR A 21 28.36 1.44 -3.19
CA THR A 21 28.17 2.87 -2.87
C THR A 21 28.78 3.21 -1.51
N PRO A 22 29.68 4.21 -1.43
CA PRO A 22 30.34 4.63 -0.20
C PRO A 22 29.34 5.18 0.84
N PHE A 23 29.70 5.05 2.13
CA PHE A 23 28.84 5.50 3.24
C PHE A 23 28.39 6.97 3.14
N LYS A 24 29.30 7.89 2.79
CA LYS A 24 28.95 9.32 2.65
C LYS A 24 27.95 9.56 1.52
N GLU A 25 28.13 8.89 0.38
CA GLU A 25 27.19 8.98 -0.74
C GLU A 25 25.81 8.42 -0.38
N LEU A 26 25.74 7.38 0.49
CA LEU A 26 24.46 6.90 1.01
C LEU A 26 23.75 7.96 1.87
N VAL A 27 24.51 8.68 2.71
CA VAL A 27 23.95 9.78 3.50
C VAL A 27 23.45 10.89 2.56
N ASP A 28 24.26 11.32 1.61
CA ASP A 28 23.88 12.36 0.65
C ASP A 28 22.67 11.95 -0.17
N LEU A 29 22.61 10.68 -0.61
CA LEU A 29 21.47 10.13 -1.35
C LEU A 29 20.16 10.22 -0.56
N LEU A 30 20.16 9.86 0.74
CA LEU A 30 18.97 9.95 1.56
C LEU A 30 18.57 11.41 1.83
N VAL A 31 19.53 12.25 2.20
CA VAL A 31 19.28 13.66 2.58
C VAL A 31 18.85 14.49 1.36
N ALA A 32 19.58 14.41 0.26
CA ALA A 32 19.30 15.20 -0.94
C ALA A 32 17.94 14.86 -1.57
N ASN A 33 17.47 13.61 -1.42
CA ASN A 33 16.17 13.17 -1.94
C ASN A 33 15.04 13.22 -0.88
N GLY A 34 15.31 13.63 0.34
CA GLY A 34 14.31 13.66 1.42
C GLY A 34 13.68 12.29 1.72
N ILE A 35 14.45 11.21 1.54
CA ILE A 35 13.98 9.83 1.74
C ILE A 35 14.65 9.18 2.94
N SER A 36 13.90 8.39 3.69
CA SER A 36 14.41 7.73 4.90
C SER A 36 14.97 6.32 4.66
N ALA A 37 14.93 5.82 3.42
CA ALA A 37 15.61 4.60 3.00
C ALA A 37 15.65 4.49 1.46
N ALA A 38 16.69 3.81 0.98
CA ALA A 38 16.87 3.47 -0.43
C ALA A 38 17.13 1.95 -0.58
N PRO A 39 16.61 1.31 -1.62
CA PRO A 39 16.98 -0.05 -1.96
C PRO A 39 18.40 -0.07 -2.55
N VAL A 40 19.10 -1.14 -2.27
CA VAL A 40 20.38 -1.46 -2.92
C VAL A 40 20.08 -2.46 -4.03
N THR A 41 20.42 -2.12 -5.26
CA THR A 41 20.15 -2.97 -6.42
C THR A 41 21.45 -3.53 -7.01
N ASP A 42 21.39 -4.75 -7.50
CA ASP A 42 22.48 -5.35 -8.28
C ASP A 42 22.54 -4.82 -9.72
N GLY A 43 23.50 -5.32 -10.50
CA GLY A 43 23.68 -4.92 -11.91
C GLY A 43 22.51 -5.27 -12.84
N SER A 44 21.56 -6.11 -12.40
CA SER A 44 20.32 -6.45 -13.11
C SER A 44 19.11 -5.64 -12.64
N GLY A 45 19.32 -4.67 -11.73
CA GLY A 45 18.25 -3.85 -11.16
C GLY A 45 17.40 -4.55 -10.10
N ARG A 46 17.81 -5.74 -9.62
CA ARG A 46 17.09 -6.47 -8.57
C ARG A 46 17.47 -5.95 -7.18
N PRO A 47 16.50 -5.73 -6.27
CA PRO A 47 16.80 -5.26 -4.94
C PRO A 47 17.43 -6.37 -4.08
N VAL A 48 18.68 -6.15 -3.67
CA VAL A 48 19.47 -7.11 -2.86
C VAL A 48 19.58 -6.70 -1.40
N GLY A 49 19.27 -5.44 -1.06
CA GLY A 49 19.30 -4.92 0.29
C GLY A 49 18.57 -3.60 0.42
N VAL A 50 18.47 -3.09 1.65
CA VAL A 50 17.92 -1.76 1.95
C VAL A 50 18.83 -1.05 2.91
N VAL A 51 19.17 0.21 2.61
CA VAL A 51 19.84 1.13 3.54
C VAL A 51 18.82 2.16 3.99
N SER A 52 18.68 2.35 5.29
CA SER A 52 17.84 3.41 5.85
C SER A 52 18.63 4.28 6.84
N GLU A 53 18.05 5.43 7.22
CA GLU A 53 18.60 6.27 8.28
C GLU A 53 18.96 5.47 9.53
N ARG A 54 18.16 4.47 9.89
CA ARG A 54 18.41 3.60 11.05
C ARG A 54 19.72 2.84 10.92
N GLU A 55 20.02 2.30 9.75
CA GLU A 55 21.28 1.57 9.50
C GLU A 55 22.48 2.51 9.52
N LEU A 56 22.32 3.74 8.98
CA LEU A 56 23.38 4.74 8.98
C LEU A 56 23.61 5.30 10.39
N LEU A 57 22.54 5.55 11.17
CA LEU A 57 22.62 6.00 12.55
C LEU A 57 23.22 4.95 13.52
N ALA A 58 23.25 3.67 13.12
CA ALA A 58 23.94 2.63 13.90
C ALA A 58 25.43 2.94 14.15
N ARG A 59 26.01 3.85 13.35
CA ARG A 59 27.38 4.34 13.53
C ARG A 59 27.57 5.11 14.85
N TYR A 60 26.49 5.70 15.39
CA TYR A 60 26.48 6.37 16.71
C TYR A 60 26.20 5.42 17.87
N ASP A 61 25.98 4.13 17.61
CA ASP A 61 25.78 3.15 18.69
C ASP A 61 27.11 2.85 19.39
N ARG A 62 27.32 3.49 20.57
CA ARG A 62 28.50 3.28 21.42
C ARG A 62 28.70 1.82 21.82
N ARG A 63 27.68 0.97 21.77
CA ARG A 63 27.81 -0.47 22.02
C ARG A 63 28.63 -1.18 20.94
N ALA A 64 28.81 -0.55 19.80
CA ALA A 64 29.67 -1.02 18.71
C ALA A 64 31.14 -0.58 18.84
N GLU A 65 31.49 0.28 19.83
CA GLU A 65 32.86 0.79 20.05
C GLU A 65 33.82 -0.27 20.63
N GLY A 66 33.30 -1.39 21.12
CA GLY A 66 34.12 -2.49 21.68
C GLY A 66 34.86 -3.35 20.63
N PRO A 67 35.72 -4.28 21.07
CA PRO A 67 36.38 -5.24 20.20
C PRO A 67 35.35 -6.08 19.41
N ARG A 68 35.83 -6.70 18.30
CA ARG A 68 34.99 -7.56 17.47
C ARG A 68 34.27 -8.61 18.35
N PRO A 69 32.95 -8.76 18.23
CA PRO A 69 32.23 -9.76 19.01
C PRO A 69 32.75 -11.16 18.72
N GLY A 70 33.04 -11.92 19.79
CA GLY A 70 33.54 -13.30 19.66
C GLY A 70 32.57 -14.23 18.96
N LEU A 71 33.01 -15.45 18.68
CA LEU A 71 32.24 -16.47 17.92
C LEU A 71 30.90 -16.83 18.59
N PHE A 72 30.81 -16.73 19.92
CA PHE A 72 29.59 -17.02 20.68
C PHE A 72 28.65 -15.80 20.84
N ALA A 73 29.01 -14.62 20.30
CA ALA A 73 28.12 -13.48 20.33
C ALA A 73 26.89 -13.71 19.45
N SER A 74 25.73 -13.19 19.89
CA SER A 74 24.51 -13.30 19.10
C SER A 74 24.68 -12.72 17.69
N SER A 75 24.00 -13.30 16.72
CA SER A 75 24.03 -12.83 15.32
C SER A 75 23.57 -11.36 15.19
N ARG A 76 22.70 -10.90 16.09
CA ARG A 76 22.24 -9.49 16.16
C ARG A 76 23.41 -8.56 16.58
N ARG A 77 24.20 -8.94 17.60
CA ARG A 77 25.35 -8.15 18.08
C ARG A 77 26.45 -8.09 17.01
N ARG A 78 26.76 -9.21 16.35
CA ARG A 78 27.75 -9.26 15.25
C ARG A 78 27.33 -8.37 14.07
N ARG A 79 26.06 -8.43 13.66
CA ARG A 79 25.51 -7.57 12.60
C ARG A 79 25.53 -6.10 12.98
N GLY A 80 25.14 -5.74 14.20
CA GLY A 80 25.20 -4.36 14.70
C GLY A 80 26.64 -3.80 14.68
N TRP A 81 27.61 -4.58 15.15
CA TRP A 81 29.02 -4.20 15.13
C TRP A 81 29.56 -4.00 13.71
N ALA A 82 29.25 -4.93 12.80
CA ALA A 82 29.66 -4.83 11.40
C ALA A 82 29.06 -3.59 10.71
N ARG A 83 27.77 -3.32 10.89
CA ARG A 83 27.09 -2.14 10.33
C ARG A 83 27.69 -0.82 10.85
N ALA A 84 28.00 -0.73 12.15
CA ALA A 84 28.58 0.48 12.74
C ALA A 84 29.96 0.84 12.14
N ARG A 85 30.65 -0.12 11.50
CA ARG A 85 31.95 0.04 10.87
C ARG A 85 31.92 -0.07 9.33
N GLY A 86 30.75 -0.35 8.78
CA GLY A 86 30.57 -0.50 7.33
C GLY A 86 30.95 0.76 6.57
N ARG A 87 31.61 0.60 5.44
CA ARG A 87 32.07 1.70 4.59
C ARG A 87 31.29 1.81 3.29
N ARG A 88 30.57 0.75 2.91
CA ARG A 88 29.80 0.64 1.67
C ARG A 88 28.40 0.15 1.96
N ALA A 89 27.49 0.29 1.00
CA ALA A 89 26.10 -0.14 1.10
C ALA A 89 25.97 -1.61 1.52
N VAL A 90 26.75 -2.50 0.92
CA VAL A 90 26.74 -3.94 1.22
C VAL A 90 27.07 -4.25 2.68
N ASP A 91 27.86 -3.43 3.34
CA ASP A 91 28.27 -3.63 4.74
C ASP A 91 27.16 -3.24 5.71
N VAL A 92 26.36 -2.21 5.35
CA VAL A 92 25.37 -1.58 6.25
C VAL A 92 23.93 -2.00 5.94
N MET A 93 23.64 -2.45 4.73
CA MET A 93 22.28 -2.79 4.29
C MET A 93 21.62 -3.88 5.14
N CYS A 94 20.29 -3.83 5.20
CA CYS A 94 19.46 -4.90 5.73
C CYS A 94 19.03 -5.85 4.60
N THR A 95 19.04 -7.14 4.90
CA THR A 95 18.51 -8.21 4.06
C THR A 95 17.62 -9.13 4.89
N PRO A 96 16.64 -9.83 4.32
CA PRO A 96 16.15 -9.71 2.94
C PRO A 96 15.33 -8.44 2.69
N VAL A 97 15.26 -8.01 1.44
CA VAL A 97 14.36 -6.94 1.01
C VAL A 97 12.91 -7.44 1.03
N ARG A 98 12.00 -6.59 1.47
CA ARG A 98 10.55 -6.87 1.38
C ARG A 98 10.03 -6.30 0.08
N THR A 99 9.66 -7.18 -0.84
CA THR A 99 9.19 -6.83 -2.18
C THR A 99 7.75 -7.28 -2.39
N VAL A 100 7.02 -6.57 -3.23
CA VAL A 100 5.67 -6.89 -3.69
C VAL A 100 5.64 -6.75 -5.20
N ARG A 101 4.82 -7.55 -5.88
CA ARG A 101 4.68 -7.41 -7.33
C ARG A 101 3.80 -6.21 -7.68
N GLN A 102 4.11 -5.55 -8.78
CA GLN A 102 3.35 -4.39 -9.25
C GLN A 102 1.90 -4.71 -9.64
N ASP A 103 1.62 -5.96 -10.02
CA ASP A 103 0.30 -6.45 -10.43
C ASP A 103 -0.53 -7.01 -9.27
N GLU A 104 0.02 -7.10 -8.05
CA GLU A 104 -0.73 -7.53 -6.87
C GLU A 104 -1.82 -6.53 -6.46
N PRO A 105 -2.94 -7.03 -5.87
CA PRO A 105 -3.96 -6.16 -5.30
C PRO A 105 -3.38 -5.26 -4.19
N LEU A 106 -3.71 -3.97 -4.23
CA LEU A 106 -3.26 -3.01 -3.21
C LEU A 106 -3.71 -3.40 -1.79
N ALA A 107 -4.92 -3.98 -1.67
CA ALA A 107 -5.46 -4.43 -0.39
C ALA A 107 -4.59 -5.51 0.28
N ASP A 108 -4.03 -6.44 -0.51
CA ASP A 108 -3.16 -7.50 -0.01
C ASP A 108 -1.80 -6.93 0.42
N ALA A 109 -1.23 -6.01 -0.36
CA ALA A 109 -0.03 -5.28 0.01
C ALA A 109 -0.22 -4.47 1.30
N ALA A 110 -1.36 -3.78 1.44
CA ALA A 110 -1.71 -3.02 2.65
C ALA A 110 -1.82 -3.93 3.88
N ARG A 111 -2.51 -5.06 3.77
CA ARG A 111 -2.61 -6.06 4.84
C ARG A 111 -1.24 -6.55 5.27
N TRP A 112 -0.39 -6.92 4.32
CA TRP A 112 0.97 -7.35 4.62
C TRP A 112 1.80 -6.27 5.30
N MET A 113 1.67 -4.99 4.89
CA MET A 113 2.34 -3.88 5.58
C MET A 113 1.93 -3.77 7.05
N VAL A 114 0.65 -4.01 7.38
CA VAL A 114 0.14 -3.98 8.76
C VAL A 114 0.66 -5.17 9.55
N GLU A 115 0.47 -6.40 9.06
CA GLU A 115 0.82 -7.65 9.76
C GLU A 115 2.32 -7.76 10.03
N ALA A 116 3.14 -7.40 9.04
CA ALA A 116 4.60 -7.46 9.17
C ALA A 116 5.22 -6.16 9.72
N ASN A 117 4.40 -5.19 10.14
CA ASN A 117 4.83 -3.86 10.61
C ASN A 117 5.82 -3.16 9.66
N LEU A 118 5.56 -3.23 8.36
CA LEU A 118 6.42 -2.64 7.33
C LEU A 118 6.02 -1.19 7.06
N ARG A 119 6.99 -0.30 6.93
CA ARG A 119 6.77 1.11 6.56
C ARG A 119 6.69 1.31 5.05
N ARG A 120 7.31 0.39 4.28
CA ARG A 120 7.35 0.40 2.82
C ARG A 120 7.59 -1.00 2.27
N LEU A 121 7.20 -1.19 1.03
CA LEU A 121 7.50 -2.33 0.19
C LEU A 121 8.19 -1.84 -1.07
N PHE A 122 9.17 -2.58 -1.56
CA PHE A 122 9.78 -2.29 -2.86
C PHE A 122 9.02 -3.08 -3.92
N VAL A 123 8.63 -2.39 -4.97
CA VAL A 123 7.78 -2.97 -6.01
C VAL A 123 8.66 -3.53 -7.11
N VAL A 124 8.36 -4.75 -7.52
CA VAL A 124 9.10 -5.43 -8.58
C VAL A 124 8.17 -5.91 -9.68
N ASP A 125 8.72 -6.06 -10.87
CA ASP A 125 8.03 -6.70 -12.01
C ASP A 125 8.11 -8.22 -11.95
N GLY A 126 7.64 -8.90 -13.02
CA GLY A 126 7.67 -10.35 -13.17
C GLY A 126 9.07 -10.96 -13.22
N SER A 127 10.10 -10.18 -13.54
CA SER A 127 11.52 -10.60 -13.57
C SER A 127 12.22 -10.41 -12.22
N GLY A 128 11.56 -9.71 -11.27
CA GLY A 128 12.14 -9.31 -9.99
C GLY A 128 12.93 -8.01 -10.05
N THR A 129 12.85 -7.27 -11.15
CA THR A 129 13.48 -5.95 -11.30
C THR A 129 12.66 -4.90 -10.56
N LEU A 130 13.34 -3.97 -9.88
CA LEU A 130 12.70 -2.90 -9.13
C LEU A 130 12.02 -1.91 -10.08
N THR A 131 10.72 -1.69 -9.86
CA THR A 131 9.89 -0.78 -10.66
C THR A 131 9.29 0.35 -9.85
N GLY A 132 9.22 0.23 -8.51
CA GLY A 132 8.59 1.24 -7.68
C GLY A 132 8.85 1.04 -6.19
N VAL A 133 8.27 1.94 -5.40
CA VAL A 133 8.18 1.85 -3.94
C VAL A 133 6.77 2.21 -3.49
N LEU A 134 6.22 1.43 -2.58
CA LEU A 134 4.93 1.66 -1.94
C LEU A 134 5.16 1.94 -0.45
N ALA A 135 4.84 3.12 0.02
CA ALA A 135 4.87 3.48 1.43
C ALA A 135 3.46 3.48 2.03
N ARG A 136 3.34 3.36 3.37
CA ARG A 136 2.03 3.43 4.06
C ARG A 136 1.25 4.70 3.72
N ARG A 137 1.95 5.85 3.62
CA ARG A 137 1.31 7.12 3.27
C ARG A 137 0.66 7.08 1.89
N ASP A 138 1.25 6.33 0.94
CA ASP A 138 0.72 6.24 -0.42
C ASP A 138 -0.58 5.43 -0.43
N VAL A 139 -0.64 4.36 0.36
CA VAL A 139 -1.87 3.59 0.58
C VAL A 139 -2.95 4.45 1.25
N LEU A 140 -2.57 5.22 2.28
CA LEU A 140 -3.52 6.12 2.97
C LEU A 140 -4.02 7.25 2.08
N ALA A 141 -3.19 7.73 1.15
CA ALA A 141 -3.57 8.79 0.22
C ALA A 141 -4.74 8.39 -0.70
N VAL A 142 -5.01 7.09 -0.86
CA VAL A 142 -6.19 6.59 -1.60
C VAL A 142 -7.49 7.09 -0.96
N PHE A 143 -7.52 7.28 0.37
CA PHE A 143 -8.68 7.77 1.10
C PHE A 143 -8.85 9.30 1.06
N LEU A 144 -7.87 10.02 0.49
CA LEU A 144 -7.98 11.46 0.26
C LEU A 144 -8.70 11.81 -1.06
N ARG A 145 -9.25 10.81 -1.74
CA ARG A 145 -9.99 11.02 -2.98
C ARG A 145 -11.22 11.90 -2.72
N PRO A 146 -11.46 12.93 -3.54
CA PRO A 146 -12.63 13.80 -3.40
C PRO A 146 -13.96 13.02 -3.49
N ASP A 147 -14.93 13.36 -2.66
CA ASP A 147 -16.25 12.72 -2.64
C ASP A 147 -16.95 12.73 -3.99
N ALA A 148 -16.77 13.80 -4.77
CA ALA A 148 -17.31 13.90 -6.12
C ALA A 148 -16.76 12.81 -7.06
N GLU A 149 -15.48 12.47 -6.98
CA GLU A 149 -14.86 11.39 -7.77
C GLU A 149 -15.34 10.02 -7.31
N ILE A 150 -15.48 9.83 -5.99
CA ILE A 150 -16.03 8.59 -5.42
C ILE A 150 -17.46 8.40 -5.92
N LYS A 151 -18.29 9.44 -5.87
CA LYS A 151 -19.66 9.43 -6.37
C LYS A 151 -19.73 9.01 -7.84
N GLU A 152 -18.98 9.68 -8.71
CA GLU A 152 -18.93 9.37 -10.14
C GLU A 152 -18.52 7.90 -10.39
N MET A 153 -17.54 7.42 -9.62
CA MET A 153 -17.06 6.04 -9.73
C MET A 153 -18.13 5.03 -9.33
N VAL A 154 -18.86 5.27 -8.22
CA VAL A 154 -19.98 4.44 -7.78
C VAL A 154 -21.08 4.42 -8.81
N GLU A 155 -21.53 5.57 -9.28
CA GLU A 155 -22.58 5.69 -10.31
C GLU A 155 -22.19 4.95 -11.60
N ARG A 156 -20.95 5.11 -12.06
CA ARG A 156 -20.48 4.48 -13.28
C ARG A 156 -20.25 2.99 -13.13
N ARG A 157 -19.44 2.56 -12.14
CA ARG A 157 -18.96 1.18 -12.03
C ARG A 157 -19.96 0.26 -11.32
N VAL A 158 -20.67 0.76 -10.33
CA VAL A 158 -21.61 -0.05 -9.56
C VAL A 158 -23.00 0.02 -10.15
N LEU A 159 -23.60 1.20 -10.16
CA LEU A 159 -25.00 1.31 -10.59
C LEU A 159 -25.17 1.03 -12.08
N ARG A 160 -24.44 1.72 -12.96
CA ARG A 160 -24.64 1.56 -14.42
C ARG A 160 -24.04 0.29 -15.00
N GLN A 161 -22.77 -0.05 -14.65
CA GLN A 161 -22.08 -1.16 -15.30
C GLN A 161 -22.30 -2.52 -14.65
N ALA A 162 -22.45 -2.58 -13.33
CA ALA A 162 -22.57 -3.86 -12.62
C ALA A 162 -24.02 -4.26 -12.32
N LEU A 163 -24.90 -3.30 -12.07
CA LEU A 163 -26.30 -3.54 -11.71
C LEU A 163 -27.28 -3.16 -12.80
N TRP A 164 -26.84 -2.41 -13.83
CA TRP A 164 -27.74 -1.88 -14.86
C TRP A 164 -28.91 -1.06 -14.29
N ALA A 165 -28.67 -0.48 -13.08
CA ALA A 165 -29.69 0.24 -12.34
C ALA A 165 -30.12 1.51 -13.10
N ASP A 166 -31.43 1.77 -13.08
CA ASP A 166 -31.99 2.99 -13.66
C ASP A 166 -31.55 4.22 -12.83
N PRO A 167 -30.86 5.21 -13.44
CA PRO A 167 -30.46 6.43 -12.75
C PRO A 167 -31.62 7.24 -12.18
N ALA A 168 -32.84 7.09 -12.74
CA ALA A 168 -34.04 7.74 -12.21
C ALA A 168 -34.57 7.09 -10.92
N ARG A 169 -34.16 5.86 -10.64
CA ARG A 169 -34.63 5.06 -9.47
C ARG A 169 -33.61 4.91 -8.37
N THR A 170 -32.35 5.30 -8.62
CA THR A 170 -31.23 5.14 -7.68
C THR A 170 -30.46 6.43 -7.53
N ALA A 171 -29.99 6.70 -6.32
CA ALA A 171 -29.16 7.87 -6.06
C ALA A 171 -27.98 7.53 -5.15
N VAL A 172 -26.85 8.26 -5.36
CA VAL A 172 -25.62 8.15 -4.60
C VAL A 172 -25.32 9.49 -3.95
N ARG A 173 -25.09 9.47 -2.65
CA ARG A 173 -24.50 10.58 -1.90
C ARG A 173 -23.20 10.10 -1.28
N VAL A 174 -22.19 10.96 -1.28
CA VAL A 174 -20.91 10.72 -0.61
C VAL A 174 -20.63 11.88 0.32
N ASP A 175 -20.17 11.58 1.53
CA ASP A 175 -19.87 12.53 2.57
C ASP A 175 -18.70 11.98 3.41
N ASP A 176 -17.54 12.64 3.38
CA ASP A 176 -16.29 12.17 4.00
C ASP A 176 -15.93 10.71 3.63
N GLY A 177 -16.07 10.35 2.35
CA GLY A 177 -15.81 8.98 1.86
C GLY A 177 -16.87 7.94 2.24
N VAL A 178 -17.92 8.32 2.99
CA VAL A 178 -19.05 7.43 3.31
C VAL A 178 -20.10 7.53 2.21
N VAL A 179 -20.29 6.41 1.51
CA VAL A 179 -21.24 6.30 0.39
C VAL A 179 -22.63 5.90 0.92
N THR A 180 -23.62 6.71 0.64
CA THR A 180 -25.03 6.36 0.89
C THR A 180 -25.71 6.02 -0.44
N LEU A 181 -26.17 4.78 -0.56
CA LEU A 181 -26.94 4.28 -1.69
C LEU A 181 -28.43 4.34 -1.34
N THR A 182 -29.26 5.00 -2.15
CA THR A 182 -30.71 5.10 -1.95
C THR A 182 -31.43 4.75 -3.24
N GLY A 183 -32.69 4.30 -3.10
CA GLY A 183 -33.55 4.00 -4.25
C GLY A 183 -34.10 2.58 -4.22
N ILE A 184 -34.40 2.05 -5.42
CA ILE A 184 -35.06 0.75 -5.58
C ILE A 184 -34.18 -0.15 -6.44
N ALA A 185 -33.85 -1.32 -5.94
CA ALA A 185 -33.21 -2.42 -6.65
C ALA A 185 -34.24 -3.48 -7.07
N ASP A 186 -33.96 -4.23 -8.10
CA ASP A 186 -34.92 -5.22 -8.64
C ASP A 186 -34.89 -6.52 -7.82
N SER A 187 -33.83 -6.80 -7.07
CA SER A 187 -33.70 -8.00 -6.25
C SER A 187 -32.87 -7.77 -4.97
N PRO A 188 -33.07 -8.57 -3.90
CA PRO A 188 -32.21 -8.55 -2.72
C PRO A 188 -30.72 -8.84 -3.04
N GLY A 189 -30.48 -9.67 -4.05
CA GLY A 189 -29.13 -9.98 -4.52
C GLY A 189 -28.41 -8.76 -5.09
N GLU A 190 -29.13 -7.84 -5.73
CA GLU A 190 -28.58 -6.58 -6.23
C GLU A 190 -28.24 -5.61 -5.10
N VAL A 191 -29.09 -5.55 -4.06
CA VAL A 191 -28.81 -4.73 -2.86
C VAL A 191 -27.46 -5.15 -2.24
N LEU A 192 -27.24 -6.44 -2.01
CA LEU A 192 -26.00 -6.96 -1.46
C LEU A 192 -24.80 -6.76 -2.42
N ARG A 193 -25.04 -6.91 -3.71
CA ARG A 193 -23.99 -6.70 -4.73
C ARG A 193 -23.58 -5.25 -4.80
N ALA A 194 -24.52 -4.30 -4.73
CA ALA A 194 -24.24 -2.87 -4.70
C ALA A 194 -23.30 -2.52 -3.53
N GLU A 195 -23.60 -3.00 -2.34
CA GLU A 195 -22.78 -2.78 -1.14
C GLU A 195 -21.37 -3.31 -1.30
N ARG A 196 -21.22 -4.60 -1.60
CA ARG A 196 -19.91 -5.24 -1.77
C ARG A 196 -19.05 -4.59 -2.86
N LEU A 197 -19.67 -4.20 -3.97
CA LEU A 197 -18.94 -3.55 -5.06
C LEU A 197 -18.54 -2.12 -4.71
N THR A 198 -19.32 -1.42 -3.88
CA THR A 198 -19.02 -0.08 -3.42
C THR A 198 -17.90 -0.10 -2.37
N GLU A 199 -17.93 -1.03 -1.42
CA GLU A 199 -16.93 -1.16 -0.36
C GLU A 199 -15.48 -1.32 -0.87
N VAL A 200 -15.31 -1.95 -2.03
CA VAL A 200 -13.97 -2.18 -2.63
C VAL A 200 -13.48 -1.05 -3.51
N LEU A 201 -14.26 0.03 -3.66
CA LEU A 201 -13.85 1.17 -4.47
C LEU A 201 -12.84 2.05 -3.74
N PRO A 202 -11.86 2.59 -4.48
CA PRO A 202 -10.86 3.47 -3.90
C PRO A 202 -11.46 4.73 -3.28
N GLY A 203 -11.06 5.05 -2.05
CA GLY A 203 -11.51 6.24 -1.32
C GLY A 203 -12.77 5.99 -0.48
N VAL A 204 -13.48 4.88 -0.66
CA VAL A 204 -14.64 4.54 0.15
C VAL A 204 -14.20 4.15 1.57
N VAL A 205 -14.70 4.88 2.57
CA VAL A 205 -14.46 4.65 4.00
C VAL A 205 -15.55 3.76 4.59
N GLY A 206 -16.77 3.85 4.05
CA GLY A 206 -17.89 3.03 4.48
C GLY A 206 -19.08 3.15 3.54
N VAL A 207 -20.03 2.20 3.66
CA VAL A 207 -21.25 2.16 2.84
C VAL A 207 -22.48 2.14 3.74
N ARG A 208 -23.42 3.04 3.48
CA ARG A 208 -24.78 3.04 4.05
C ARG A 208 -25.75 2.62 2.95
N ASN A 209 -26.07 1.35 2.92
CA ASN A 209 -26.98 0.81 1.91
C ASN A 209 -28.42 0.98 2.36
N GLN A 210 -29.14 1.89 1.70
CA GLN A 210 -30.56 2.17 1.91
C GLN A 210 -31.39 1.84 0.68
N LEU A 211 -30.86 0.99 -0.21
CA LEU A 211 -31.61 0.45 -1.33
C LEU A 211 -32.73 -0.45 -0.81
N ARG A 212 -33.93 -0.30 -1.38
CA ARG A 212 -35.09 -1.15 -1.10
C ARG A 212 -35.32 -2.09 -2.27
N CYS A 213 -35.83 -3.29 -2.00
CA CYS A 213 -36.22 -4.20 -3.04
C CYS A 213 -37.62 -3.83 -3.58
N ALA A 214 -37.82 -3.91 -4.89
CA ALA A 214 -39.11 -3.64 -5.52
C ALA A 214 -40.27 -4.55 -4.99
N GLY A 215 -39.93 -5.73 -4.44
CA GLY A 215 -40.86 -6.67 -3.84
C GLY A 215 -41.39 -6.32 -2.46
N ASP A 216 -40.70 -5.44 -1.69
CA ASP A 216 -41.07 -5.13 -0.30
C ASP A 216 -42.40 -4.33 -0.12
N ARG A 217 -43.03 -3.93 -1.21
CA ARG A 217 -44.32 -3.21 -1.16
C ARG A 217 -45.54 -4.10 -0.92
N HIS A 218 -45.39 -5.43 -0.93
CA HIS A 218 -46.58 -6.32 -0.81
C HIS A 218 -46.91 -6.77 0.59
N GLU A 219 -46.05 -6.56 1.61
CA GLU A 219 -46.37 -6.99 2.98
C GLU A 219 -46.98 -5.90 3.90
N ALA A 220 -46.93 -4.64 3.50
CA ALA A 220 -47.51 -3.57 4.34
C ALA A 220 -49.01 -3.29 4.11
N GLY A 221 -49.65 -3.96 3.16
CA GLY A 221 -51.05 -3.74 2.77
C GLY A 221 -52.05 -4.82 3.21
N ALA A 222 -51.65 -5.88 3.90
CA ALA A 222 -52.50 -7.02 4.22
C ALA A 222 -52.78 -7.19 5.72
N ARG A 223 -52.95 -6.08 6.44
CA ARG A 223 -53.57 -6.11 7.82
C ARG A 223 -54.51 -4.92 7.93
N LEU A 224 -55.70 -5.08 7.46
CA LEU A 224 -56.93 -4.43 7.91
C LEU A 224 -58.00 -5.49 8.04
#